data_cdd6bf4c780368cfa7c738acb5a39916
#
_entry.id   cdd6bf4c780368cfa7c738acb5a39916
#
_cell.length_a   1.000
_cell.length_b   1.000
_cell.length_c   1.000
_cell.angle_alpha   90.00
_cell.angle_beta   90.00
_cell.angle_gamma   90.00
#
_symmetry.space_group_name_H-M   'P 1'
#
loop_
_entity.id
_entity.type
_entity.pdbx_description
1 polymer ?
#
loop_
_entity_poly.entity_id
_entity_poly.type
_entity_poly.pdbx_seq_one_letter_code
_entity_poly.pdbx_strand_id
1 'polypeptide(L)'
;MLLVLISIDAHAQPKLSANKSYFDFGSIREGMNVPVKFKITNTGTKKLKIQEIRTFSSCVQSRPLTKNTLTPGESVELEYVFESLGYGGTSIDKQIEIHYKNSALSPLRLNVIGKVLPLEPYQAPMGELIYNFFVLIDIRSSEQFIKEHIIGAINVPYEKIEDWATRAAKSISDDVIIYLYSEDGTESDKAAKLLQKKGYSQYLSIVGGLKEWKNQHSKKFLVSGKS
;
A
#
# COMPACT_ATOMS: atom_id res chain seq x y z
N MET A 1 31.92 25.77 55.73
CA MET A 1 31.19 24.66 55.08
C MET A 1 30.94 25.06 53.62
N LEU A 2 31.80 24.59 52.70
CA LEU A 2 31.74 24.98 51.29
C LEU A 2 30.79 24.05 50.57
N LEU A 3 29.65 24.60 50.12
CA LEU A 3 28.68 23.86 49.31
C LEU A 3 29.23 23.76 47.87
N VAL A 4 29.74 22.61 47.49
CA VAL A 4 30.07 22.31 46.08
C VAL A 4 28.76 21.99 45.37
N LEU A 5 28.23 22.96 44.63
CA LEU A 5 27.16 22.74 43.66
C LEU A 5 27.72 21.91 42.49
N ILE A 6 27.50 20.59 42.51
CA ILE A 6 27.74 19.74 41.34
C ILE A 6 26.60 20.08 40.36
N SER A 7 26.90 20.92 39.38
CA SER A 7 26.08 21.09 38.19
C SER A 7 26.10 19.77 37.43
N ILE A 8 24.99 19.01 37.47
CA ILE A 8 24.77 17.91 36.56
C ILE A 8 24.59 18.54 35.19
N ASP A 9 25.67 18.63 34.43
CA ASP A 9 25.59 18.93 33.00
C ASP A 9 24.71 17.85 32.38
N ALA A 10 23.43 18.16 32.13
CA ALA A 10 22.59 17.38 31.30
C ALA A 10 23.28 17.30 29.94
N HIS A 11 24.03 16.23 29.71
CA HIS A 11 24.81 16.04 28.48
C HIS A 11 23.92 16.27 27.27
N ALA A 12 24.16 17.38 26.62
CA ALA A 12 23.45 17.76 25.40
C ALA A 12 23.67 16.68 24.34
N GLN A 13 22.68 15.79 24.20
CA GLN A 13 22.75 14.64 23.29
C GLN A 13 21.80 14.83 22.10
N PRO A 14 22.16 14.27 20.93
CA PRO A 14 21.22 14.10 19.84
C PRO A 14 20.06 13.21 20.30
N LYS A 15 18.84 13.59 19.99
CA LYS A 15 17.64 12.82 20.31
C LYS A 15 16.69 12.84 19.13
N LEU A 16 16.33 11.67 18.63
CA LEU A 16 15.34 11.52 17.59
C LEU A 16 13.99 11.16 18.19
N SER A 17 12.94 11.80 17.72
CA SER A 17 11.55 11.49 18.11
C SER A 17 10.69 11.40 16.86
N ALA A 18 9.62 10.62 16.92
CA ALA A 18 8.61 10.56 15.89
C ALA A 18 7.30 11.17 16.39
N ASN A 19 6.47 11.64 15.47
CA ASN A 19 5.13 12.14 15.77
C ASN A 19 4.20 11.06 16.36
N LYS A 20 4.50 9.78 16.10
CA LYS A 20 3.83 8.59 16.65
C LYS A 20 4.81 7.43 16.70
N SER A 21 4.64 6.50 17.63
CA SER A 21 5.50 5.32 17.79
C SER A 21 5.05 4.15 16.91
N TYR A 22 3.80 4.15 16.43
CA TYR A 22 3.27 3.15 15.54
C TYR A 22 2.34 3.76 14.49
N PHE A 23 2.17 3.04 13.40
CA PHE A 23 1.19 3.29 12.35
C PHE A 23 0.27 2.07 12.27
N ASP A 24 -1.00 2.26 12.62
CA ASP A 24 -2.02 1.23 12.48
C ASP A 24 -2.79 1.45 11.19
N PHE A 25 -2.73 0.48 10.27
CA PHE A 25 -3.48 0.51 9.02
C PHE A 25 -4.84 -0.18 9.12
N GLY A 26 -5.22 -0.69 10.30
CA GLY A 26 -6.47 -1.38 10.50
C GLY A 26 -6.51 -2.75 9.81
N SER A 27 -7.56 -2.99 9.03
CA SER A 27 -7.71 -4.23 8.24
C SER A 27 -7.73 -3.93 6.75
N ILE A 28 -6.87 -4.62 6.00
CA ILE A 28 -6.80 -4.52 4.55
C ILE A 28 -6.90 -5.92 3.93
N ARG A 29 -7.23 -5.98 2.64
CA ARG A 29 -7.19 -7.23 1.87
C ARG A 29 -5.76 -7.48 1.37
N GLU A 30 -5.36 -8.75 1.29
CA GLU A 30 -4.09 -9.16 0.67
C GLU A 30 -3.94 -8.59 -0.75
N GLY A 31 -2.73 -8.17 -1.12
CA GLY A 31 -2.43 -7.52 -2.40
C GLY A 31 -2.61 -6.00 -2.41
N MET A 32 -3.12 -5.40 -1.32
CA MET A 32 -3.17 -3.94 -1.15
C MET A 32 -1.86 -3.39 -0.59
N ASN A 33 -1.44 -2.23 -1.08
CA ASN A 33 -0.27 -1.52 -0.57
C ASN A 33 -0.67 -0.38 0.35
N VAL A 34 0.01 -0.28 1.49
CA VAL A 34 -0.26 0.76 2.49
C VAL A 34 0.88 1.78 2.52
N PRO A 35 0.62 3.04 2.15
CA PRO A 35 1.60 4.10 2.37
C PRO A 35 1.69 4.44 3.86
N VAL A 36 2.89 4.28 4.41
CA VAL A 36 3.19 4.52 5.83
C VAL A 36 4.08 5.76 5.93
N LYS A 37 3.69 6.71 6.78
CA LYS A 37 4.42 7.96 6.98
C LYS A 37 4.65 8.25 8.45
N PHE A 38 5.90 8.62 8.78
CA PHE A 38 6.30 9.12 10.07
C PHE A 38 7.03 10.45 9.92
N LYS A 39 6.67 11.45 10.71
CA LYS A 39 7.47 12.67 10.84
C LYS A 39 8.51 12.47 11.93
N ILE A 40 9.79 12.49 11.57
CA ILE A 40 10.91 12.29 12.47
C ILE A 40 11.54 13.65 12.77
N THR A 41 11.74 13.96 14.04
CA THR A 41 12.24 15.26 14.50
C THR A 41 13.47 15.08 15.39
N ASN A 42 14.51 15.89 15.18
CA ASN A 42 15.59 16.00 16.14
C ASN A 42 15.16 16.89 17.31
N THR A 43 14.77 16.24 18.42
CA THR A 43 14.36 16.92 19.66
C THR A 43 15.52 17.14 20.63
N GLY A 44 16.73 16.74 20.24
CA GLY A 44 17.96 16.99 20.99
C GLY A 44 18.49 18.41 20.78
N THR A 45 19.59 18.72 21.46
CA THR A 45 20.23 20.04 21.40
C THR A 45 21.42 20.10 20.47
N LYS A 46 21.83 18.97 19.89
CA LYS A 46 22.94 18.86 18.93
C LYS A 46 22.48 18.35 17.57
N LYS A 47 23.23 18.70 16.52
CA LYS A 47 23.06 18.20 15.17
C LYS A 47 23.11 16.67 15.17
N LEU A 48 22.20 16.03 14.48
CA LEU A 48 21.99 14.58 14.42
C LEU A 48 22.22 14.09 12.99
N LYS A 49 22.91 12.95 12.82
CA LYS A 49 23.04 12.27 11.53
C LYS A 49 22.40 10.88 11.63
N ILE A 50 21.37 10.65 10.84
CA ILE A 50 20.76 9.32 10.61
C ILE A 50 21.80 8.52 9.79
N GLN A 51 22.16 7.33 10.29
CA GLN A 51 23.17 6.46 9.68
C GLN A 51 22.53 5.39 8.83
N GLU A 52 21.50 4.75 9.39
CA GLU A 52 20.89 3.59 8.80
C GLU A 52 19.43 3.49 9.23
N ILE A 53 18.60 2.98 8.37
CA ILE A 53 17.21 2.61 8.65
C ILE A 53 17.08 1.14 8.33
N ARG A 54 16.72 0.34 9.35
CA ARG A 54 16.54 -1.10 9.23
C ARG A 54 15.06 -1.43 9.26
N THR A 55 14.63 -2.20 8.29
CA THR A 55 13.32 -2.85 8.29
C THR A 55 13.52 -4.35 8.43
N PHE A 56 12.79 -5.00 9.33
CA PHE A 56 12.91 -6.45 9.56
C PHE A 56 12.08 -7.28 8.57
N SER A 57 11.68 -6.67 7.46
CA SER A 57 10.86 -7.35 6.46
C SER A 57 11.08 -6.77 5.07
N SER A 58 11.24 -7.65 4.08
CA SER A 58 11.33 -7.29 2.65
C SER A 58 10.03 -6.68 2.09
N CYS A 59 8.92 -6.83 2.80
CA CYS A 59 7.61 -6.27 2.42
C CYS A 59 7.48 -4.77 2.70
N VAL A 60 8.52 -4.11 3.22
CA VAL A 60 8.52 -2.68 3.48
C VAL A 60 9.58 -2.02 2.60
N GLN A 61 9.16 -1.42 1.50
CA GLN A 61 10.04 -0.64 0.63
C GLN A 61 10.17 0.78 1.16
N SER A 62 11.40 1.20 1.44
CA SER A 62 11.69 2.57 1.89
C SER A 62 11.90 3.51 0.70
N ARG A 63 11.37 4.71 0.78
CA ARG A 63 11.83 5.81 -0.06
C ARG A 63 13.07 6.45 0.54
N PRO A 64 14.07 6.85 -0.26
CA PRO A 64 15.24 7.56 0.25
C PRO A 64 14.83 8.80 1.05
N LEU A 65 15.46 9.02 2.21
CA LEU A 65 15.27 10.26 2.95
C LEU A 65 15.70 11.45 2.10
N THR A 66 14.93 12.51 2.10
CA THR A 66 15.30 13.78 1.45
C THR A 66 16.50 14.43 2.14
N LYS A 67 16.72 14.10 3.42
CA LYS A 67 17.81 14.61 4.24
C LYS A 67 18.15 13.62 5.36
N ASN A 68 19.44 13.34 5.57
CA ASN A 68 19.90 12.43 6.63
C ASN A 68 20.53 13.15 7.83
N THR A 69 20.65 14.47 7.79
CA THR A 69 21.27 15.28 8.85
C THR A 69 20.31 16.36 9.31
N LEU A 70 19.97 16.37 10.60
CA LEU A 70 18.96 17.24 11.18
C LEU A 70 19.59 18.13 12.26
N THR A 71 19.37 19.45 12.17
CA THR A 71 19.65 20.40 13.23
C THR A 71 18.61 20.29 14.34
N PRO A 72 18.84 20.82 15.55
CA PRO A 72 17.84 20.86 16.61
C PRO A 72 16.52 21.45 16.13
N GLY A 73 15.41 20.78 16.41
CA GLY A 73 14.06 21.16 15.99
C GLY A 73 13.69 20.79 14.55
N GLU A 74 14.66 20.39 13.73
CA GLU A 74 14.41 20.04 12.33
C GLU A 74 13.75 18.67 12.19
N SER A 75 12.88 18.53 11.17
CA SER A 75 12.15 17.29 10.90
C SER A 75 12.39 16.81 9.46
N VAL A 76 12.22 15.50 9.26
CA VAL A 76 12.18 14.85 7.95
C VAL A 76 11.00 13.86 7.93
N GLU A 77 10.39 13.67 6.78
CA GLU A 77 9.37 12.65 6.57
C GLU A 77 10.03 11.32 6.17
N LEU A 78 9.64 10.26 6.86
CA LEU A 78 10.02 8.90 6.58
C LEU A 78 8.84 8.21 5.91
N GLU A 79 9.00 7.83 4.65
CA GLU A 79 7.95 7.19 3.86
C GLU A 79 8.31 5.74 3.54
N TYR A 80 7.32 4.86 3.74
CA TYR A 80 7.37 3.45 3.39
C TYR A 80 6.11 3.03 2.66
N VAL A 81 6.21 1.92 1.94
CA VAL A 81 5.06 1.19 1.45
C VAL A 81 5.11 -0.21 2.06
N PHE A 82 4.07 -0.57 2.82
CA PHE A 82 3.88 -1.96 3.24
C PHE A 82 3.12 -2.69 2.13
N GLU A 83 3.73 -3.74 1.61
CA GLU A 83 3.18 -4.62 0.58
C GLU A 83 2.56 -5.84 1.25
N SER A 84 1.24 -6.01 1.12
CA SER A 84 0.51 -7.04 1.86
C SER A 84 0.41 -8.39 1.16
N LEU A 85 0.93 -8.52 -0.06
CA LEU A 85 0.92 -9.78 -0.80
C LEU A 85 1.68 -10.88 -0.05
N GLY A 86 1.09 -12.05 0.10
CA GLY A 86 1.64 -13.18 0.87
C GLY A 86 1.38 -13.12 2.38
N TYR A 87 0.63 -12.12 2.86
CA TYR A 87 0.28 -11.97 4.28
C TYR A 87 -1.19 -12.27 4.60
N GLY A 88 -1.95 -12.84 3.68
CA GLY A 88 -3.36 -13.15 3.88
C GLY A 88 -3.63 -13.97 5.14
N GLY A 89 -4.57 -13.53 5.96
CA GLY A 89 -4.94 -14.18 7.22
C GLY A 89 -4.03 -13.86 8.41
N THR A 90 -3.02 -12.97 8.26
CA THR A 90 -2.07 -12.66 9.33
C THR A 90 -2.30 -11.31 9.99
N SER A 91 -1.91 -11.20 11.26
CA SER A 91 -1.73 -9.93 11.95
C SER A 91 -0.31 -9.44 11.73
N ILE A 92 -0.16 -8.16 11.42
CA ILE A 92 1.11 -7.50 11.14
C ILE A 92 1.56 -6.72 12.36
N ASP A 93 2.81 -6.95 12.76
CA ASP A 93 3.58 -6.12 13.66
C ASP A 93 5.03 -6.10 13.15
N LYS A 94 5.36 -5.07 12.40
CA LYS A 94 6.66 -4.91 11.75
C LYS A 94 7.39 -3.71 12.32
N GLN A 95 8.61 -3.93 12.79
CA GLN A 95 9.44 -2.90 13.40
C GLN A 95 10.34 -2.22 12.36
N ILE A 96 10.52 -0.92 12.54
CA ILE A 96 11.46 -0.07 11.81
C ILE A 96 12.44 0.49 12.85
N GLU A 97 13.73 0.33 12.65
CA GLU A 97 14.77 0.94 13.50
C GLU A 97 15.51 2.04 12.75
N ILE A 98 15.59 3.21 13.37
CA ILE A 98 16.32 4.36 12.84
C ILE A 98 17.56 4.56 13.69
N HIS A 99 18.72 4.19 13.16
CA HIS A 99 20.01 4.31 13.82
C HIS A 99 20.64 5.68 13.55
N TYR A 100 21.13 6.36 14.57
CA TYR A 100 21.75 7.67 14.49
C TYR A 100 22.97 7.80 15.42
N LYS A 101 23.91 8.69 15.06
CA LYS A 101 25.20 8.83 15.75
C LYS A 101 25.09 9.56 17.08
N ASN A 102 26.06 9.25 17.96
CA ASN A 102 26.39 10.00 19.17
C ASN A 102 25.25 10.08 20.20
N SER A 103 24.42 9.03 20.30
CA SER A 103 23.35 8.95 21.29
C SER A 103 23.20 7.54 21.84
N ALA A 104 23.11 7.43 23.15
CA ALA A 104 22.73 6.18 23.83
C ALA A 104 21.23 5.81 23.60
N LEU A 105 20.44 6.74 23.06
CA LEU A 105 19.02 6.57 22.76
C LEU A 105 18.75 5.98 21.35
N SER A 106 19.83 5.73 20.59
CA SER A 106 19.73 5.04 19.29
C SER A 106 19.59 3.52 19.50
N PRO A 107 18.77 2.82 18.70
CA PRO A 107 17.89 3.33 17.64
C PRO A 107 16.53 3.84 18.12
N LEU A 108 15.90 4.76 17.35
CA LEU A 108 14.48 5.01 17.47
C LEU A 108 13.72 3.86 16.82
N ARG A 109 12.74 3.29 17.54
CA ARG A 109 11.92 2.16 17.08
C ARG A 109 10.50 2.63 16.78
N LEU A 110 9.98 2.22 15.62
CA LEU A 110 8.63 2.50 15.15
C LEU A 110 8.00 1.19 14.69
N ASN A 111 6.68 1.02 14.88
CA ASN A 111 5.95 -0.17 14.46
C ASN A 111 4.92 0.15 13.38
N VAL A 112 4.75 -0.77 12.44
CA VAL A 112 3.63 -0.81 11.49
C VAL A 112 2.77 -2.00 11.86
N ILE A 113 1.53 -1.75 12.25
CA ILE A 113 0.60 -2.77 12.75
C ILE A 113 -0.69 -2.76 11.95
N GLY A 114 -1.37 -3.91 11.95
CA GLY A 114 -2.68 -4.07 11.33
C GLY A 114 -2.99 -5.54 11.04
N LYS A 115 -4.04 -5.78 10.28
CA LYS A 115 -4.47 -7.13 9.89
C LYS A 115 -4.62 -7.22 8.38
N VAL A 116 -4.07 -8.28 7.78
CA VAL A 116 -4.26 -8.61 6.38
C VAL A 116 -5.30 -9.74 6.27
N LEU A 117 -6.42 -9.45 5.65
CA LEU A 117 -7.46 -10.43 5.36
C LEU A 117 -7.04 -11.26 4.14
N PRO A 118 -7.29 -12.58 4.12
CA PRO A 118 -6.98 -13.42 2.96
C PRO A 118 -7.83 -13.02 1.75
N LEU A 119 -7.34 -13.34 0.55
CA LEU A 119 -8.14 -13.21 -0.68
C LEU A 119 -9.33 -14.17 -0.62
N GLU A 120 -10.47 -13.70 -1.08
CA GLU A 120 -11.62 -14.56 -1.35
C GLU A 120 -11.43 -15.26 -2.72
N PRO A 121 -12.12 -16.39 -2.98
CA PRO A 121 -11.93 -17.14 -4.23
C PRO A 121 -12.21 -16.34 -5.53
N TYR A 122 -12.94 -15.23 -5.42
CA TYR A 122 -13.27 -14.35 -6.55
C TYR A 122 -12.38 -13.10 -6.64
N GLN A 123 -11.33 -12.99 -5.84
CA GLN A 123 -10.39 -11.86 -5.80
C GLN A 123 -9.02 -12.24 -6.34
N ALA A 124 -8.35 -11.28 -6.97
CA ALA A 124 -6.98 -11.39 -7.41
C ALA A 124 -6.19 -10.12 -7.04
N PRO A 125 -4.92 -10.24 -6.65
CA PRO A 125 -4.08 -9.08 -6.40
C PRO A 125 -3.68 -8.40 -7.71
N MET A 126 -3.48 -7.08 -7.66
CA MET A 126 -3.13 -6.27 -8.85
C MET A 126 -1.88 -6.79 -9.60
N GLY A 127 -0.90 -7.34 -8.87
CA GLY A 127 0.35 -7.84 -9.45
C GLY A 127 0.18 -9.01 -10.43
N GLU A 128 -0.92 -9.76 -10.35
CA GLU A 128 -1.16 -10.89 -11.25
C GLU A 128 -1.46 -10.47 -12.68
N LEU A 129 -1.91 -9.24 -12.92
CA LEU A 129 -2.22 -8.74 -14.27
C LEU A 129 -1.01 -8.76 -15.22
N ILE A 130 0.21 -8.80 -14.68
CA ILE A 130 1.44 -8.69 -15.49
C ILE A 130 1.84 -10.03 -16.13
N TYR A 131 1.44 -11.15 -15.56
CA TYR A 131 2.00 -12.47 -15.90
C TYR A 131 1.04 -13.42 -16.61
N ASN A 132 -0.24 -13.05 -16.80
CA ASN A 132 -1.26 -13.95 -17.33
C ASN A 132 -1.90 -13.44 -18.61
N PHE A 133 -2.31 -14.39 -19.48
CA PHE A 133 -3.20 -14.10 -20.62
C PHE A 133 -4.59 -13.81 -20.04
N PHE A 134 -5.07 -12.58 -20.17
CA PHE A 134 -6.29 -12.12 -19.49
C PHE A 134 -7.10 -11.11 -20.31
N VAL A 135 -8.36 -10.95 -19.94
CA VAL A 135 -9.21 -9.83 -20.34
C VAL A 135 -9.39 -8.92 -19.13
N LEU A 136 -9.17 -7.63 -19.29
CA LEU A 136 -9.38 -6.62 -18.23
C LEU A 136 -10.64 -5.83 -18.51
N ILE A 137 -11.58 -5.82 -17.55
CA ILE A 137 -12.88 -5.17 -17.68
C ILE A 137 -13.04 -4.09 -16.59
N ASP A 138 -13.30 -2.86 -17.04
CA ASP A 138 -13.78 -1.77 -16.19
C ASP A 138 -15.30 -1.85 -16.10
N ILE A 139 -15.82 -2.14 -14.90
CA ILE A 139 -17.28 -2.26 -14.70
C ILE A 139 -17.93 -0.96 -14.23
N ARG A 140 -17.19 0.16 -14.18
CA ARG A 140 -17.72 1.48 -13.85
C ARG A 140 -18.57 2.02 -15.01
N SER A 141 -19.25 3.15 -14.75
CA SER A 141 -20.03 3.81 -15.81
C SER A 141 -19.16 4.21 -17.00
N SER A 142 -19.77 4.33 -18.18
CA SER A 142 -19.04 4.73 -19.38
C SER A 142 -18.43 6.14 -19.27
N GLU A 143 -19.06 7.03 -18.51
CA GLU A 143 -18.53 8.37 -18.25
C GLU A 143 -17.25 8.31 -17.42
N GLN A 144 -17.21 7.46 -16.39
CA GLN A 144 -16.02 7.24 -15.56
C GLN A 144 -14.89 6.61 -16.36
N PHE A 145 -15.19 5.61 -17.19
CA PHE A 145 -14.25 4.97 -18.08
C PHE A 145 -13.63 5.96 -19.08
N ILE A 146 -14.44 6.77 -19.77
CA ILE A 146 -13.97 7.77 -20.73
C ILE A 146 -13.07 8.81 -20.06
N LYS A 147 -13.39 9.17 -18.82
CA LYS A 147 -12.58 10.12 -18.05
C LYS A 147 -11.18 9.58 -17.77
N GLU A 148 -11.09 8.34 -17.33
CA GLU A 148 -9.81 7.69 -16.99
C GLU A 148 -10.02 6.18 -16.80
N HIS A 149 -9.19 5.35 -17.42
CA HIS A 149 -9.20 3.89 -17.24
C HIS A 149 -7.80 3.28 -17.42
N ILE A 150 -7.62 2.03 -17.02
CA ILE A 150 -6.38 1.28 -17.23
C ILE A 150 -6.26 0.93 -18.73
N ILE A 151 -5.12 1.23 -19.35
CA ILE A 151 -4.88 0.92 -20.76
C ILE A 151 -5.13 -0.56 -21.06
N GLY A 152 -5.85 -0.82 -22.15
CA GLY A 152 -6.23 -2.17 -22.56
C GLY A 152 -7.49 -2.72 -21.87
N ALA A 153 -8.07 -2.00 -20.93
CA ALA A 153 -9.35 -2.38 -20.37
C ALA A 153 -10.48 -2.11 -21.36
N ILE A 154 -11.48 -2.99 -21.36
CA ILE A 154 -12.76 -2.76 -22.02
C ILE A 154 -13.81 -2.30 -21.00
N ASN A 155 -14.75 -1.44 -21.42
CA ASN A 155 -15.81 -1.00 -20.52
C ASN A 155 -17.05 -1.88 -20.66
N VAL A 156 -17.44 -2.53 -19.57
CA VAL A 156 -18.70 -3.25 -19.43
C VAL A 156 -19.34 -2.84 -18.11
N PRO A 157 -20.22 -1.84 -18.09
CA PRO A 157 -20.86 -1.39 -16.87
C PRO A 157 -21.51 -2.52 -16.07
N TYR A 158 -21.53 -2.38 -14.74
CA TYR A 158 -21.97 -3.42 -13.79
C TYR A 158 -23.31 -4.07 -14.18
N GLU A 159 -24.28 -3.27 -14.60
CA GLU A 159 -25.61 -3.72 -15.00
C GLU A 159 -25.62 -4.58 -16.28
N LYS A 160 -24.54 -4.58 -17.07
CA LYS A 160 -24.38 -5.32 -18.33
C LYS A 160 -23.46 -6.54 -18.21
N ILE A 161 -22.82 -6.73 -17.05
CA ILE A 161 -21.75 -7.72 -16.91
C ILE A 161 -22.25 -9.17 -17.05
N GLU A 162 -23.45 -9.47 -16.59
CA GLU A 162 -24.03 -10.81 -16.74
C GLU A 162 -24.33 -11.18 -18.20
N ASP A 163 -24.93 -10.25 -18.94
CA ASP A 163 -25.21 -10.44 -20.37
C ASP A 163 -23.92 -10.56 -21.17
N TRP A 164 -22.90 -9.77 -20.80
CA TRP A 164 -21.59 -9.84 -21.42
C TRP A 164 -20.95 -11.21 -21.15
N ALA A 165 -20.93 -11.69 -19.92
CA ALA A 165 -20.37 -12.99 -19.54
C ALA A 165 -21.04 -14.14 -20.29
N THR A 166 -22.38 -14.11 -20.42
CA THR A 166 -23.15 -15.12 -21.17
C THR A 166 -22.77 -15.15 -22.64
N ARG A 167 -22.51 -14.00 -23.26
CA ARG A 167 -22.04 -13.92 -24.66
C ARG A 167 -20.58 -14.36 -24.79
N ALA A 168 -19.72 -13.88 -23.89
CA ALA A 168 -18.29 -14.16 -23.89
C ALA A 168 -17.98 -15.66 -23.77
N ALA A 169 -18.75 -16.39 -22.95
CA ALA A 169 -18.61 -17.84 -22.78
C ALA A 169 -18.77 -18.65 -24.07
N LYS A 170 -19.32 -18.06 -25.14
CA LYS A 170 -19.42 -18.71 -26.46
C LYS A 170 -18.15 -18.60 -27.31
N SER A 171 -17.23 -17.69 -26.96
CA SER A 171 -16.10 -17.31 -27.80
C SER A 171 -14.76 -17.23 -27.04
N ILE A 172 -14.80 -17.10 -25.72
CA ILE A 172 -13.59 -17.01 -24.89
C ILE A 172 -13.44 -18.35 -24.17
N SER A 173 -12.23 -18.96 -24.27
CA SER A 173 -11.91 -20.19 -23.55
C SER A 173 -12.01 -19.98 -22.03
N ASP A 174 -12.43 -21.01 -21.31
CA ASP A 174 -12.48 -21.01 -19.84
C ASP A 174 -11.08 -20.89 -19.19
N ASP A 175 -10.01 -21.11 -19.96
CA ASP A 175 -8.63 -20.92 -19.53
C ASP A 175 -8.23 -19.43 -19.46
N VAL A 176 -9.00 -18.53 -20.07
CA VAL A 176 -8.73 -17.09 -20.08
C VAL A 176 -9.28 -16.47 -18.80
N ILE A 177 -8.39 -15.90 -18.00
CA ILE A 177 -8.79 -15.18 -16.80
C ILE A 177 -9.40 -13.83 -17.18
N ILE A 178 -10.53 -13.50 -16.56
CA ILE A 178 -11.22 -12.23 -16.79
C ILE A 178 -11.18 -11.43 -15.48
N TYR A 179 -10.40 -10.35 -15.50
CA TYR A 179 -10.28 -9.46 -14.36
C TYR A 179 -11.30 -8.32 -14.44
N LEU A 180 -12.03 -8.14 -13.36
CA LEU A 180 -13.01 -7.05 -13.19
C LEU A 180 -12.42 -6.02 -12.24
N TYR A 181 -12.53 -4.74 -12.54
CA TYR A 181 -12.25 -3.69 -11.57
C TYR A 181 -13.33 -2.62 -11.55
N SER A 182 -13.52 -2.03 -10.37
CA SER A 182 -14.35 -0.85 -10.12
C SER A 182 -13.49 0.26 -9.52
N GLU A 183 -14.07 1.32 -8.96
CA GLU A 183 -13.29 2.41 -8.38
C GLU A 183 -12.44 1.96 -7.18
N ASP A 184 -13.02 1.19 -6.25
CA ASP A 184 -12.37 0.72 -5.02
C ASP A 184 -12.42 -0.80 -4.81
N GLY A 185 -12.85 -1.55 -5.80
CA GLY A 185 -13.01 -3.01 -5.74
C GLY A 185 -14.37 -3.49 -5.25
N THR A 186 -15.16 -2.65 -4.58
CA THR A 186 -16.43 -3.08 -3.94
C THR A 186 -17.47 -3.61 -4.94
N GLU A 187 -17.67 -2.92 -6.07
CA GLU A 187 -18.63 -3.37 -7.09
C GLU A 187 -18.08 -4.55 -7.88
N SER A 188 -16.78 -4.56 -8.20
CA SER A 188 -16.18 -5.70 -8.89
C SER A 188 -16.19 -6.98 -8.06
N ASP A 189 -16.05 -6.89 -6.72
CA ASP A 189 -16.25 -8.03 -5.82
C ASP A 189 -17.65 -8.61 -5.91
N LYS A 190 -18.68 -7.74 -5.92
CA LYS A 190 -20.08 -8.17 -6.08
C LYS A 190 -20.31 -8.85 -7.43
N ALA A 191 -19.77 -8.25 -8.50
CA ALA A 191 -19.87 -8.80 -9.85
C ALA A 191 -19.21 -10.17 -9.97
N ALA A 192 -17.95 -10.29 -9.54
CA ALA A 192 -17.20 -11.56 -9.59
C ALA A 192 -17.92 -12.66 -8.78
N LYS A 193 -18.34 -12.36 -7.56
CA LYS A 193 -19.09 -13.29 -6.71
C LYS A 193 -20.40 -13.74 -7.35
N LEU A 194 -21.15 -12.84 -8.01
CA LEU A 194 -22.37 -13.15 -8.73
C LEU A 194 -22.10 -14.10 -9.90
N LEU A 195 -21.09 -13.79 -10.71
CA LEU A 195 -20.72 -14.59 -11.88
C LEU A 195 -20.20 -15.98 -11.48
N GLN A 196 -19.39 -16.09 -10.44
CA GLN A 196 -18.93 -17.38 -9.93
C GLN A 196 -20.08 -18.26 -9.41
N LYS A 197 -21.10 -17.69 -8.76
CA LYS A 197 -22.32 -18.43 -8.37
C LYS A 197 -23.10 -18.96 -9.58
N LYS A 198 -22.94 -18.35 -10.75
CA LYS A 198 -23.52 -18.79 -12.02
C LYS A 198 -22.64 -19.77 -12.82
N GLY A 199 -21.49 -20.17 -12.27
CA GLY A 199 -20.58 -21.15 -12.87
C GLY A 199 -19.42 -20.54 -13.66
N TYR A 200 -19.27 -19.20 -13.68
CA TYR A 200 -18.17 -18.52 -14.37
C TYR A 200 -16.98 -18.32 -13.43
N SER A 201 -16.19 -19.36 -13.16
CA SER A 201 -15.10 -19.35 -12.18
C SER A 201 -13.89 -18.48 -12.57
N GLN A 202 -13.68 -18.22 -13.87
CA GLN A 202 -12.58 -17.44 -14.42
C GLN A 202 -12.72 -15.91 -14.23
N TYR A 203 -13.84 -15.43 -13.67
CA TYR A 203 -14.04 -14.01 -13.39
C TYR A 203 -13.54 -13.66 -12.00
N LEU A 204 -12.53 -12.82 -11.93
CA LEU A 204 -11.87 -12.39 -10.70
C LEU A 204 -11.95 -10.87 -10.52
N SER A 205 -12.18 -10.43 -9.30
CA SER A 205 -12.15 -9.01 -8.95
C SER A 205 -10.74 -8.58 -8.57
N ILE A 206 -10.32 -7.42 -9.09
CA ILE A 206 -9.06 -6.78 -8.68
C ILE A 206 -9.26 -6.04 -7.35
N VAL A 207 -8.51 -6.49 -6.34
CA VAL A 207 -8.56 -5.92 -5.00
C VAL A 207 -8.21 -4.43 -5.02
N GLY A 208 -9.06 -3.60 -4.41
CA GLY A 208 -8.86 -2.16 -4.32
C GLY A 208 -9.09 -1.37 -5.61
N GLY A 209 -9.34 -2.04 -6.74
CA GLY A 209 -9.74 -1.45 -8.00
C GLY A 209 -8.79 -0.36 -8.55
N LEU A 210 -9.36 0.64 -9.24
CA LEU A 210 -8.59 1.74 -9.83
C LEU A 210 -7.88 2.61 -8.77
N LYS A 211 -8.46 2.73 -7.59
CA LYS A 211 -7.83 3.45 -6.46
C LYS A 211 -6.52 2.79 -6.06
N GLU A 212 -6.48 1.47 -5.95
CA GLU A 212 -5.27 0.73 -5.61
C GLU A 212 -4.25 0.76 -6.76
N TRP A 213 -4.71 0.71 -8.03
CA TRP A 213 -3.83 0.96 -9.17
C TRP A 213 -3.09 2.29 -9.08
N LYS A 214 -3.81 3.37 -8.76
CA LYS A 214 -3.23 4.71 -8.60
C LYS A 214 -2.26 4.78 -7.42
N ASN A 215 -2.55 4.07 -6.34
CA ASN A 215 -1.68 3.96 -5.17
C ASN A 215 -0.33 3.30 -5.53
N GLN A 216 -0.36 2.18 -6.27
CA GLN A 216 0.84 1.42 -6.63
C GLN A 216 1.60 1.99 -7.83
N HIS A 217 0.90 2.50 -8.84
CA HIS A 217 1.46 2.87 -10.14
C HIS A 217 1.30 4.35 -10.49
N SER A 218 0.72 5.16 -9.62
CA SER A 218 0.40 6.57 -9.86
C SER A 218 -0.52 6.69 -11.09
N LYS A 219 -0.16 7.53 -12.07
CA LYS A 219 -0.90 7.68 -13.34
C LYS A 219 -0.35 6.84 -14.48
N LYS A 220 0.60 5.95 -14.22
CA LYS A 220 1.16 5.08 -15.26
C LYS A 220 0.09 4.13 -15.79
N PHE A 221 0.07 3.95 -17.10
CA PHE A 221 -0.88 3.11 -17.82
C PHE A 221 -2.36 3.53 -17.69
N LEU A 222 -2.63 4.74 -17.21
CA LEU A 222 -3.96 5.31 -17.28
C LEU A 222 -4.12 6.15 -18.55
N VAL A 223 -5.24 5.97 -19.20
CA VAL A 223 -5.61 6.66 -20.42
C VAL A 223 -7.00 7.27 -20.28
N SER A 224 -7.31 8.26 -21.11
CA SER A 224 -8.64 8.88 -21.22
C SER A 224 -9.17 8.75 -22.64
N GLY A 225 -10.49 8.79 -22.81
CA GLY A 225 -11.15 8.65 -24.09
C GLY A 225 -11.86 7.31 -24.26
N LYS A 226 -12.44 7.10 -25.45
CA LYS A 226 -13.01 5.81 -25.83
C LYS A 226 -11.87 4.91 -26.29
N SER A 227 -11.79 3.70 -25.74
CA SER A 227 -10.91 2.63 -26.24
C SER A 227 -11.39 2.12 -27.58
#